data_73db10a227ff6c40388983c7512c6ef7
#
_entry.id   73db10a227ff6c40388983c7512c6ef7
#
_cell.length_a   1.000
_cell.length_b   1.000
_cell.length_c   1.000
_cell.angle_alpha   90.00
_cell.angle_beta   90.00
_cell.angle_gamma   90.00
#
_symmetry.space_group_name_H-M   'P 1'
#
loop_
_entity.id
_entity.type
_entity.pdbx_description
1 polymer ?
#
loop_
_entity_poly.entity_id
_entity_poly.type
_entity_poly.pdbx_seq_one_letter_code
_entity_poly.pdbx_strand_id
1 'polypeptide(L)'
;MNKQLLQLFIISIIVFMPNKLSAQQSKFNTDTPISLFVEFQFDTKDMDTAIQLLTNMQNKVIEYEEGCIIYDILLNDEEPNTIYLYECYENKAALDVHKNASYFKEIIEKQLVPLIKAQKIIKLHPINDVGTLM
;
A
#
# COMPACT_ATOMS: atom_id res chain seq x y z
N MET A 1 -0.87 -41.03 -57.23
CA MET A 1 -0.66 -39.65 -57.70
C MET A 1 -0.48 -38.77 -56.51
N ASN A 2 0.76 -38.45 -56.22
CA ASN A 2 1.14 -37.72 -55.00
C ASN A 2 0.99 -36.22 -55.22
N LYS A 3 0.07 -35.63 -54.54
CA LYS A 3 0.03 -34.16 -54.37
C LYS A 3 0.89 -33.80 -53.19
N GLN A 4 2.09 -33.39 -53.45
CA GLN A 4 2.95 -32.77 -52.42
C GLN A 4 2.38 -31.41 -52.09
N LEU A 5 1.98 -31.27 -50.83
CA LEU A 5 1.64 -30.00 -50.21
C LEU A 5 2.90 -29.16 -50.09
N LEU A 6 2.93 -28.08 -50.82
CA LEU A 6 3.92 -27.03 -50.68
C LEU A 6 3.57 -26.26 -49.37
N GLN A 7 4.26 -26.60 -48.27
CA GLN A 7 4.19 -25.82 -47.07
C GLN A 7 5.00 -24.55 -47.24
N LEU A 8 4.33 -23.48 -47.48
CA LEU A 8 4.90 -22.13 -47.36
C LEU A 8 5.23 -21.86 -45.88
N PHE A 9 6.48 -21.91 -45.54
CA PHE A 9 6.99 -21.38 -44.28
C PHE A 9 6.89 -19.88 -44.34
N ILE A 10 5.82 -19.34 -43.71
CA ILE A 10 5.75 -17.93 -43.39
C ILE A 10 6.62 -17.77 -42.14
N ILE A 11 7.86 -17.36 -42.34
CA ILE A 11 8.71 -16.88 -41.24
C ILE A 11 8.14 -15.55 -40.80
N SER A 12 7.31 -15.61 -39.75
CA SER A 12 6.87 -14.43 -39.03
C SER A 12 8.07 -13.86 -38.31
N ILE A 13 8.69 -12.85 -38.90
CA ILE A 13 9.68 -12.02 -38.23
C ILE A 13 8.92 -11.24 -37.17
N ILE A 14 8.90 -11.77 -35.95
CA ILE A 14 8.50 -11.01 -34.76
C ILE A 14 9.61 -9.98 -34.56
N VAL A 15 9.35 -8.77 -35.09
CA VAL A 15 10.14 -7.60 -34.72
C VAL A 15 9.92 -7.38 -33.24
N PHE A 16 10.86 -7.85 -32.44
CA PHE A 16 10.96 -7.54 -31.02
C PHE A 16 11.30 -6.06 -30.93
N MET A 17 10.27 -5.22 -30.97
CA MET A 17 10.42 -3.82 -30.56
C MET A 17 10.70 -3.83 -29.06
N PRO A 18 11.87 -3.36 -28.62
CA PRO A 18 12.05 -3.12 -27.20
C PRO A 18 11.04 -2.06 -26.81
N ASN A 19 9.99 -2.47 -26.13
CA ASN A 19 9.09 -1.58 -25.43
C ASN A 19 10.01 -0.82 -24.45
N LYS A 20 10.42 0.37 -24.86
CA LYS A 20 10.88 1.39 -23.93
C LYS A 20 9.67 1.82 -23.12
N LEU A 21 9.14 0.90 -22.32
CA LEU A 21 8.38 1.27 -21.15
C LEU A 21 9.40 2.00 -20.29
N SER A 22 9.51 3.28 -20.57
CA SER A 22 10.17 4.23 -19.72
C SER A 22 9.48 4.05 -18.37
N ALA A 23 10.06 3.22 -17.52
CA ALA A 23 9.74 3.25 -16.12
C ALA A 23 10.04 4.68 -15.72
N GLN A 24 9.00 5.50 -15.67
CA GLN A 24 9.04 6.78 -15.03
C GLN A 24 9.21 6.44 -13.56
N GLN A 25 10.44 6.06 -13.24
CA GLN A 25 10.91 5.87 -11.88
C GLN A 25 10.63 7.19 -11.21
N SER A 26 9.58 7.19 -10.38
CA SER A 26 9.24 8.37 -9.60
C SER A 26 10.53 8.88 -8.96
N LYS A 27 10.91 10.10 -9.28
CA LYS A 27 12.06 10.81 -8.68
C LYS A 27 11.79 11.17 -7.21
N PHE A 28 11.02 10.35 -6.50
CA PHE A 28 10.86 10.56 -5.08
C PHE A 28 12.14 10.09 -4.40
N ASN A 29 12.81 11.03 -3.78
CA ASN A 29 13.94 10.77 -2.93
C ASN A 29 13.52 9.75 -1.86
N THR A 30 14.37 8.77 -1.57
CA THR A 30 14.11 7.76 -0.53
C THR A 30 14.03 8.36 0.88
N ASP A 31 14.47 9.61 1.04
CA ASP A 31 14.51 10.34 2.30
C ASP A 31 13.30 11.27 2.50
N THR A 32 12.29 11.19 1.62
CA THR A 32 11.09 12.02 1.74
C THR A 32 10.04 11.34 2.60
N PRO A 33 9.26 12.11 3.37
CA PRO A 33 8.14 11.58 4.13
C PRO A 33 7.10 10.88 3.26
N ILE A 34 6.54 9.82 3.78
CA ILE A 34 5.48 9.05 3.14
C ILE A 34 4.27 9.04 4.04
N SER A 35 3.13 9.49 3.53
CA SER A 35 1.86 9.37 4.21
C SER A 35 0.99 8.30 3.56
N LEU A 36 0.26 7.57 4.38
CA LEU A 36 -0.77 6.63 3.95
C LEU A 36 -2.11 7.12 4.49
N PHE A 37 -3.10 7.13 3.63
CA PHE A 37 -4.48 7.24 4.01
C PHE A 37 -5.16 5.91 3.69
N VAL A 38 -5.62 5.23 4.72
CA VAL A 38 -6.17 3.89 4.63
C VAL A 38 -7.62 3.91 5.04
N GLU A 39 -8.46 3.24 4.27
CA GLU A 39 -9.87 3.01 4.54
C GLU A 39 -10.09 1.50 4.68
N PHE A 40 -10.68 1.08 5.79
CA PHE A 40 -11.10 -0.28 6.05
C PHE A 40 -12.59 -0.35 6.32
N GLN A 41 -13.31 -1.21 5.61
CA GLN A 41 -14.71 -1.49 5.86
C GLN A 41 -14.87 -2.85 6.53
N PHE A 42 -15.74 -2.91 7.52
CA PHE A 42 -16.01 -4.11 8.32
C PHE A 42 -17.49 -4.43 8.38
N ASP A 43 -17.83 -5.64 8.82
CA ASP A 43 -19.19 -5.90 9.31
C ASP A 43 -19.39 -5.21 10.66
N THR A 44 -20.61 -4.75 10.95
CA THR A 44 -20.94 -4.06 12.20
C THR A 44 -20.51 -4.83 13.44
N LYS A 45 -20.67 -6.17 13.42
CA LYS A 45 -20.30 -7.06 14.52
C LYS A 45 -18.80 -7.10 14.82
N ASP A 46 -17.96 -6.76 13.85
CA ASP A 46 -16.50 -6.85 13.93
C ASP A 46 -15.85 -5.49 14.26
N MET A 47 -16.63 -4.40 14.28
CA MET A 47 -16.11 -3.04 14.50
C MET A 47 -15.37 -2.89 15.83
N ASP A 48 -15.94 -3.35 16.94
CA ASP A 48 -15.31 -3.24 18.25
C ASP A 48 -13.97 -4.00 18.29
N THR A 49 -13.92 -5.19 17.69
CA THR A 49 -12.69 -5.99 17.58
C THR A 49 -11.66 -5.27 16.72
N ALA A 50 -12.07 -4.71 15.58
CA ALA A 50 -11.18 -3.98 14.69
C ALA A 50 -10.59 -2.74 15.37
N ILE A 51 -11.40 -1.96 16.10
CA ILE A 51 -10.94 -0.80 16.88
C ILE A 51 -9.91 -1.24 17.93
N GLN A 52 -10.16 -2.33 18.66
CA GLN A 52 -9.21 -2.83 19.66
C GLN A 52 -7.88 -3.26 19.04
N LEU A 53 -7.92 -3.98 17.92
CA LEU A 53 -6.71 -4.41 17.20
C LEU A 53 -5.90 -3.23 16.68
N LEU A 54 -6.56 -2.24 16.09
CA LEU A 54 -5.89 -1.03 15.59
C LEU A 54 -5.34 -0.17 16.72
N THR A 55 -6.06 -0.05 17.85
CA THR A 55 -5.54 0.65 19.04
C THR A 55 -4.30 -0.07 19.61
N ASN A 56 -4.30 -1.39 19.66
CA ASN A 56 -3.13 -2.16 20.07
C ASN A 56 -1.96 -1.93 19.10
N MET A 57 -2.23 -1.91 17.79
CA MET A 57 -1.21 -1.61 16.79
C MET A 57 -0.63 -0.21 16.97
N GLN A 58 -1.49 0.81 17.17
CA GLN A 58 -1.06 2.19 17.43
C GLN A 58 -0.13 2.28 18.64
N ASN A 59 -0.45 1.59 19.73
CA ASN A 59 0.41 1.56 20.92
C ASN A 59 1.79 0.96 20.63
N LYS A 60 1.85 -0.11 19.79
CA LYS A 60 3.12 -0.70 19.36
C LYS A 60 3.93 0.25 18.48
N VAL A 61 3.27 0.94 17.55
CA VAL A 61 3.92 1.94 16.71
C VAL A 61 4.53 3.06 17.55
N ILE A 62 3.76 3.63 18.48
CA ILE A 62 4.23 4.71 19.37
C ILE A 62 5.41 4.25 20.24
N GLU A 63 5.39 3.00 20.69
CA GLU A 63 6.42 2.46 21.58
C GLU A 63 7.72 2.09 20.85
N TYR A 64 7.65 1.59 19.61
CA TYR A 64 8.78 0.93 18.95
C TYR A 64 9.21 1.54 17.61
N GLU A 65 8.45 2.47 17.02
CA GLU A 65 8.73 3.00 15.70
C GLU A 65 9.06 4.50 15.73
N GLU A 66 10.30 4.84 16.04
CA GLU A 66 10.77 6.24 16.09
C GLU A 66 10.56 6.99 14.77
N GLY A 67 10.61 6.29 13.64
CA GLY A 67 10.41 6.88 12.30
C GLY A 67 8.95 7.05 11.90
N CYS A 68 7.98 6.67 12.74
CA CYS A 68 6.57 6.97 12.53
C CYS A 68 6.23 8.33 13.14
N ILE A 69 5.83 9.28 12.30
CA ILE A 69 5.52 10.65 12.73
C ILE A 69 4.07 10.75 13.21
N ILE A 70 3.15 10.10 12.48
CA ILE A 70 1.71 10.12 12.74
C ILE A 70 1.17 8.70 12.56
N TYR A 71 0.33 8.28 13.48
CA TYR A 71 -0.48 7.06 13.35
C TYR A 71 -1.83 7.30 14.01
N ASP A 72 -2.77 7.84 13.24
CA ASP A 72 -4.09 8.23 13.72
C ASP A 72 -5.16 7.26 13.25
N ILE A 73 -6.05 6.87 14.17
CA ILE A 73 -7.23 6.06 13.91
C ILE A 73 -8.44 7.00 13.92
N LEU A 74 -9.16 7.06 12.81
CA LEU A 74 -10.23 8.01 12.60
C LEU A 74 -11.54 7.29 12.31
N LEU A 75 -12.64 7.81 12.86
CA LEU A 75 -13.99 7.32 12.62
C LEU A 75 -14.81 8.40 11.91
N ASN A 76 -15.78 7.97 11.11
CA ASN A 76 -16.74 8.85 10.44
C ASN A 76 -18.15 8.48 10.90
N ASP A 77 -18.85 9.45 11.50
CA ASP A 77 -20.21 9.25 12.01
C ASP A 77 -21.22 8.90 10.92
N GLU A 78 -20.94 9.31 9.66
CA GLU A 78 -21.78 8.99 8.51
C GLU A 78 -21.51 7.58 7.95
N GLU A 79 -20.37 6.99 8.29
CA GLU A 79 -19.94 5.67 7.82
C GLU A 79 -19.51 4.78 9.01
N PRO A 80 -20.45 4.35 9.86
CA PRO A 80 -20.14 3.73 11.15
C PRO A 80 -19.42 2.39 11.06
N ASN A 81 -19.38 1.77 9.87
CA ASN A 81 -18.69 0.51 9.64
C ASN A 81 -17.31 0.69 8.94
N THR A 82 -16.81 1.92 8.90
CA THR A 82 -15.55 2.26 8.25
C THR A 82 -14.59 2.88 9.26
N ILE A 83 -13.36 2.40 9.25
CA ILE A 83 -12.24 2.96 10.02
C ILE A 83 -11.23 3.51 9.04
N TYR A 84 -10.76 4.72 9.30
CA TYR A 84 -9.69 5.36 8.54
C TYR A 84 -8.42 5.39 9.37
N LEU A 85 -7.28 5.18 8.71
CA LEU A 85 -5.97 5.45 9.28
C LEU A 85 -5.32 6.59 8.51
N TYR A 86 -4.70 7.49 9.23
CA TYR A 86 -3.74 8.44 8.67
C TYR A 86 -2.38 8.18 9.29
N GLU A 87 -1.47 7.74 8.46
CA GLU A 87 -0.12 7.36 8.88
C GLU A 87 0.90 8.23 8.16
N CYS A 88 1.95 8.65 8.85
CA CYS A 88 3.06 9.37 8.26
C CYS A 88 4.38 8.82 8.77
N TYR A 89 5.28 8.49 7.86
CA TYR A 89 6.61 7.97 8.13
C TYR A 89 7.67 8.93 7.59
N GLU A 90 8.79 9.09 8.30
CA GLU A 90 9.88 9.98 7.90
C GLU A 90 10.42 9.68 6.50
N ASN A 91 10.42 8.40 6.10
CA ASN A 91 10.93 7.93 4.83
C ASN A 91 10.48 6.49 4.54
N LYS A 92 10.92 5.97 3.40
CA LYS A 92 10.63 4.59 3.01
C LYS A 92 11.18 3.55 3.99
N ALA A 93 12.35 3.77 4.57
CA ALA A 93 12.95 2.83 5.51
C ALA A 93 12.11 2.70 6.79
N ALA A 94 11.57 3.80 7.31
CA ALA A 94 10.65 3.79 8.45
C ALA A 94 9.35 3.02 8.14
N LEU A 95 8.78 3.21 6.95
CA LEU A 95 7.62 2.44 6.52
C LEU A 95 7.94 0.95 6.36
N ASP A 96 9.14 0.60 5.88
CA ASP A 96 9.57 -0.78 5.78
C ASP A 96 9.76 -1.43 7.16
N VAL A 97 10.25 -0.69 8.16
CA VAL A 97 10.31 -1.14 9.56
C VAL A 97 8.90 -1.50 10.06
N HIS A 98 7.92 -0.62 9.84
CA HIS A 98 6.53 -0.85 10.21
C HIS A 98 5.98 -2.15 9.61
N LYS A 99 6.07 -2.30 8.31
CA LYS A 99 5.52 -3.47 7.58
C LYS A 99 6.20 -4.80 7.95
N ASN A 100 7.46 -4.75 8.36
CA ASN A 100 8.23 -5.95 8.71
C ASN A 100 8.18 -6.28 10.20
N ALA A 101 7.58 -5.43 11.03
CA ALA A 101 7.46 -5.66 12.46
C ALA A 101 6.67 -6.94 12.76
N SER A 102 7.11 -7.70 13.76
CA SER A 102 6.43 -8.95 14.15
C SER A 102 5.01 -8.71 14.62
N TYR A 103 4.77 -7.60 15.34
CA TYR A 103 3.44 -7.20 15.79
C TYR A 103 2.53 -6.76 14.64
N PHE A 104 3.06 -6.17 13.56
CA PHE A 104 2.27 -5.89 12.35
C PHE A 104 1.73 -7.18 11.74
N LYS A 105 2.59 -8.18 11.58
CA LYS A 105 2.17 -9.49 11.04
C LYS A 105 1.15 -10.17 11.93
N GLU A 106 1.32 -10.10 13.24
CA GLU A 106 0.42 -10.73 14.21
C GLU A 106 -0.93 -10.00 14.30
N ILE A 107 -0.92 -8.69 14.44
CA ILE A 107 -2.14 -7.90 14.66
C ILE A 107 -2.86 -7.63 13.34
N ILE A 108 -2.13 -7.14 12.33
CA ILE A 108 -2.75 -6.72 11.08
C ILE A 108 -2.99 -7.91 10.16
N GLU A 109 -1.93 -8.65 9.78
CA GLU A 109 -2.06 -9.68 8.76
C GLU A 109 -2.90 -10.88 9.24
N LYS A 110 -2.69 -11.33 10.49
CA LYS A 110 -3.38 -12.53 10.99
C LYS A 110 -4.74 -12.26 11.62
N GLN A 111 -4.92 -11.12 12.30
CA GLN A 111 -6.14 -10.89 13.07
C GLN A 111 -7.06 -9.86 12.42
N LEU A 112 -6.55 -8.73 11.91
CA LEU A 112 -7.40 -7.68 11.32
C LEU A 112 -7.83 -8.02 9.89
N VAL A 113 -6.90 -8.41 9.02
CA VAL A 113 -7.16 -8.68 7.59
C VAL A 113 -8.33 -9.64 7.37
N PRO A 114 -8.50 -10.74 8.13
CA PRO A 114 -9.66 -11.61 7.97
C PRO A 114 -11.03 -10.97 8.24
N LEU A 115 -11.06 -9.85 8.95
CA LEU A 115 -12.30 -9.11 9.28
C LEU A 115 -12.64 -8.06 8.20
N ILE A 116 -11.68 -7.68 7.37
CA ILE A 116 -11.84 -6.61 6.37
C ILE A 116 -12.74 -7.07 5.22
N LYS A 117 -13.78 -6.30 4.92
CA LYS A 117 -14.68 -6.50 3.77
C LYS A 117 -14.22 -5.77 2.52
N ALA A 118 -13.72 -4.57 2.68
CA ALA A 118 -13.12 -3.77 1.62
C ALA A 118 -12.02 -2.88 2.20
N GLN A 119 -11.02 -2.59 1.38
CA GLN A 119 -9.94 -1.68 1.75
C GLN A 119 -9.54 -0.79 0.59
N LYS A 120 -9.10 0.42 0.94
CA LYS A 120 -8.46 1.33 0.02
C LYS A 120 -7.24 1.94 0.69
N ILE A 121 -6.11 1.95 0.00
CA ILE A 121 -4.86 2.54 0.49
C ILE A 121 -4.40 3.59 -0.51
N ILE A 122 -4.24 4.81 -0.05
CA ILE A 122 -3.75 5.94 -0.84
C ILE A 122 -2.39 6.33 -0.27
N LYS A 123 -1.37 6.22 -1.09
CA LYS A 123 -0.02 6.68 -0.75
C LYS A 123 0.15 8.12 -1.20
N LEU A 124 0.57 8.98 -0.28
CA LEU A 124 0.71 10.41 -0.47
C LEU A 124 2.14 10.84 -0.17
N HIS A 125 2.57 11.91 -0.81
CA HIS A 125 3.84 12.58 -0.55
C HIS A 125 3.58 14.06 -0.32
N PRO A 126 4.30 14.71 0.63
CA PRO A 126 4.19 16.14 0.83
C PRO A 126 4.54 16.92 -0.44
N ILE A 127 3.78 17.96 -0.73
CA ILE A 127 4.01 18.81 -1.91
C ILE A 127 5.37 19.55 -1.84
N ASN A 128 5.86 19.78 -0.63
CA ASN A 128 7.10 20.53 -0.40
C ASN A 128 8.37 19.77 -0.84
N ASP A 129 8.25 18.46 -1.10
CA ASP A 129 9.34 17.64 -1.63
C ASP A 129 9.43 17.68 -3.17
N VAL A 130 8.48 18.30 -3.82
CA VAL A 130 8.51 18.56 -5.26
C VAL A 130 9.22 19.89 -5.47
N GLY A 131 10.54 19.93 -5.21
CA GLY A 131 11.46 21.05 -5.45
C GLY A 131 10.79 22.40 -5.64
N THR A 132 10.74 23.19 -4.56
CA THR A 132 10.52 24.63 -4.51
C THR A 132 9.78 25.22 -5.73
N LEU A 133 8.46 25.27 -5.66
CA LEU A 133 7.70 26.26 -6.39
C LEU A 133 7.82 27.60 -5.63
N MET A 134 8.96 28.22 -5.74
CA MET A 134 9.15 29.66 -5.51
C MET A 134 9.93 30.25 -6.66
#